data_33938d15693cbe63588aa3109db64ac7
#
_entry.id   33938d15693cbe63588aa3109db64ac7
#
_cell.length_a   1.000
_cell.length_b   1.000
_cell.length_c   1.000
_cell.angle_alpha   90.00
_cell.angle_beta   90.00
_cell.angle_gamma   90.00
#
_symmetry.space_group_name_H-M   'P 1'
#
loop_
_entity.id
_entity.type
_entity.pdbx_description
1 polymer ?
#
loop_
_entity_poly.entity_id
_entity_poly.type
_entity_poly.pdbx_seq_one_letter_code
_entity_poly.pdbx_strand_id
1 'polypeptide(L)'
;SNLVVNESFLDSATLRENVVSLARNIGYVPRSKTAARASVKFQVATTTSSPTLTLQPGLVCVGTQDDTDFVFSISESITTTVNNGLAQFGTTQQPINILEGQYLTSQFTVDGSLEQRFILDNSNIDTSSIVVYVRGAADPGLGKQYKVIYNTL
;
A
#
# COMPACT_ATOMS: atom_id res chain seq x y z
N SER A 1 -13.40 16.34 -9.15
CA SER A 1 -13.14 15.16 -8.32
C SER A 1 -11.66 14.93 -8.13
N ASN A 2 -11.27 14.35 -6.99
CA ASN A 2 -9.90 14.03 -6.67
C ASN A 2 -9.68 12.51 -6.78
N LEU A 3 -8.57 12.15 -7.41
CA LEU A 3 -8.08 10.77 -7.45
C LEU A 3 -7.00 10.60 -6.37
N VAL A 4 -7.18 9.63 -5.47
CA VAL A 4 -6.19 9.25 -4.47
C VAL A 4 -5.67 7.87 -4.81
N VAL A 5 -4.35 7.75 -4.96
CA VAL A 5 -3.68 6.49 -5.26
C VAL A 5 -2.80 6.09 -4.08
N ASN A 6 -3.03 4.91 -3.55
CA ASN A 6 -2.22 4.31 -2.51
C ASN A 6 -1.30 3.26 -3.11
N GLU A 7 -0.03 3.34 -2.81
CA GLU A 7 0.99 2.50 -3.40
C GLU A 7 2.00 2.01 -2.37
N SER A 8 2.59 0.86 -2.63
CA SER A 8 3.68 0.27 -1.85
C SER A 8 4.93 0.16 -2.70
N PHE A 9 6.11 0.41 -2.13
CA PHE A 9 7.37 0.40 -2.86
C PHE A 9 8.33 -0.66 -2.42
N LEU A 10 9.21 -1.01 -3.36
CA LEU A 10 10.50 -1.64 -3.13
C LEU A 10 11.61 -0.74 -3.66
N ASP A 11 12.81 -0.84 -3.08
CA ASP A 11 13.95 0.02 -3.40
C ASP A 11 14.49 -0.14 -4.83
N SER A 12 14.78 1.01 -5.42
CA SER A 12 15.58 1.41 -6.58
C SER A 12 15.69 0.54 -7.83
N ALA A 13 15.08 0.99 -8.96
CA ALA A 13 15.63 0.77 -10.29
C ALA A 13 15.50 2.04 -11.12
N THR A 14 16.59 2.68 -11.39
CA THR A 14 16.72 3.75 -12.37
C THR A 14 16.49 3.22 -13.79
N LEU A 15 15.85 3.99 -14.65
CA LEU A 15 15.64 3.72 -16.10
C LEU A 15 14.53 2.70 -16.44
N ARG A 16 13.65 2.36 -15.53
CA ARG A 16 12.59 1.40 -15.81
C ARG A 16 11.66 1.85 -16.94
N GLU A 17 11.31 3.12 -17.02
CA GLU A 17 10.42 3.64 -18.06
C GLU A 17 10.98 3.40 -19.48
N ASN A 18 12.28 3.62 -19.67
CA ASN A 18 12.94 3.35 -20.94
C ASN A 18 12.97 1.86 -21.27
N VAL A 19 13.26 1.02 -20.29
CA VAL A 19 13.27 -0.45 -20.45
C VAL A 19 11.86 -0.96 -20.76
N VAL A 20 10.83 -0.48 -20.10
CA VAL A 20 9.43 -0.85 -20.37
C VAL A 20 9.02 -0.44 -21.78
N SER A 21 9.39 0.78 -22.21
CA SER A 21 9.10 1.25 -23.57
C SER A 21 9.77 0.39 -24.63
N LEU A 22 11.05 0.07 -24.47
CA LEU A 22 11.80 -0.80 -25.39
C LEU A 22 11.24 -2.24 -25.39
N ALA A 23 10.93 -2.78 -24.22
CA ALA A 23 10.36 -4.12 -24.09
C ALA A 23 8.99 -4.24 -24.77
N ARG A 24 8.14 -3.22 -24.69
CA ARG A 24 6.85 -3.18 -25.41
C ARG A 24 7.02 -3.23 -26.91
N ASN A 25 8.04 -2.55 -27.46
CA ASN A 25 8.34 -2.56 -28.91
C ASN A 25 8.71 -3.95 -29.44
N ILE A 26 9.24 -4.83 -28.60
CA ILE A 26 9.57 -6.21 -28.96
C ILE A 26 8.55 -7.25 -28.47
N GLY A 27 7.38 -6.77 -27.99
CA GLY A 27 6.30 -7.65 -27.52
C GLY A 27 6.46 -8.19 -26.10
N TYR A 28 7.44 -7.73 -25.33
CA TYR A 28 7.63 -8.10 -23.94
C TYR A 28 7.05 -7.04 -22.99
N VAL A 29 6.23 -7.45 -22.03
CA VAL A 29 5.71 -6.56 -20.98
C VAL A 29 6.40 -6.91 -19.66
N PRO A 30 7.30 -6.07 -19.14
CA PRO A 30 7.96 -6.32 -17.86
C PRO A 30 6.95 -6.29 -16.71
N ARG A 31 7.10 -7.22 -15.77
CA ARG A 31 6.34 -7.20 -14.54
C ARG A 31 6.89 -6.11 -13.60
N SER A 32 6.02 -5.55 -12.78
CA SER A 32 6.43 -4.71 -11.67
C SER A 32 7.21 -5.52 -10.63
N LYS A 33 7.94 -4.85 -9.76
CA LYS A 33 8.47 -5.47 -8.56
C LYS A 33 7.33 -5.98 -7.69
N THR A 34 7.57 -7.07 -6.97
CA THR A 34 6.60 -7.65 -6.04
C THR A 34 7.17 -7.53 -4.62
N ALA A 35 6.40 -6.93 -3.73
CA ALA A 35 6.74 -6.83 -2.32
C ALA A 35 6.70 -8.22 -1.66
N ALA A 36 7.65 -8.48 -0.78
CA ALA A 36 7.56 -9.64 0.10
C ALA A 36 6.36 -9.50 1.03
N ARG A 37 5.73 -10.61 1.36
CA ARG A 37 4.54 -10.66 2.20
C ARG A 37 4.82 -11.49 3.43
N ALA A 38 4.32 -11.06 4.57
CA ALA A 38 4.35 -11.83 5.80
C ALA A 38 3.01 -11.77 6.51
N SER A 39 2.76 -12.77 7.35
CA SER A 39 1.55 -12.84 8.20
C SER A 39 2.00 -12.82 9.64
N VAL A 40 1.51 -11.87 10.42
CA VAL A 40 1.91 -11.67 11.80
C VAL A 40 0.71 -11.64 12.76
N LYS A 41 0.99 -11.97 14.01
CA LYS A 41 0.10 -11.73 15.15
C LYS A 41 0.94 -11.22 16.31
N PHE A 42 0.44 -10.24 17.02
CA PHE A 42 1.13 -9.66 18.17
C PHE A 42 0.16 -9.04 19.16
N GLN A 43 0.64 -8.76 20.35
CA GLN A 43 -0.11 -8.09 21.40
C GLN A 43 0.55 -6.77 21.74
N VAL A 44 -0.27 -5.77 22.01
CA VAL A 44 0.18 -4.46 22.51
C VAL A 44 -0.37 -4.27 23.91
N ALA A 45 0.53 -4.08 24.85
CA ALA A 45 0.15 -3.66 26.20
C ALA A 45 -0.12 -2.16 26.21
N THR A 46 -1.22 -1.75 26.80
CA THR A 46 -1.60 -0.35 26.88
C THR A 46 -2.11 0.01 28.28
N THR A 47 -1.81 1.22 28.70
CA THR A 47 -2.33 1.82 29.94
C THR A 47 -3.53 2.72 29.68
N THR A 48 -3.94 2.87 28.42
CA THR A 48 -5.12 3.68 28.08
C THR A 48 -6.41 3.04 28.59
N SER A 49 -7.34 3.86 29.00
CA SER A 49 -8.71 3.43 29.35
C SER A 49 -9.61 3.24 28.12
N SER A 50 -9.11 3.47 26.92
CA SER A 50 -9.87 3.27 25.69
C SER A 50 -10.26 1.80 25.51
N PRO A 51 -11.52 1.51 25.16
CA PRO A 51 -11.97 0.14 24.93
C PRO A 51 -11.39 -0.48 23.64
N THR A 52 -10.83 0.33 22.76
CA THR A 52 -10.26 -0.10 21.48
C THR A 52 -8.90 0.53 21.24
N LEU A 53 -8.08 -0.15 20.45
CA LEU A 53 -6.81 0.34 19.93
C LEU A 53 -6.79 0.15 18.42
N THR A 54 -6.35 1.18 17.69
CA THR A 54 -6.29 1.18 16.23
C THR A 54 -4.84 1.24 15.76
N LEU A 55 -4.45 0.28 14.94
CA LEU A 55 -3.21 0.29 14.18
C LEU A 55 -3.45 1.09 12.89
N GLN A 56 -2.77 2.21 12.74
CA GLN A 56 -2.90 3.08 11.58
C GLN A 56 -2.16 2.52 10.36
N PRO A 57 -2.57 2.86 9.12
CA PRO A 57 -1.80 2.53 7.93
C PRO A 57 -0.37 3.07 8.01
N GLY A 58 0.58 2.31 7.51
CA GLY A 58 1.99 2.66 7.51
C GLY A 58 2.86 1.55 8.09
N LEU A 59 4.03 1.94 8.59
CA LEU A 59 5.03 1.02 9.14
C LEU A 59 4.50 0.26 10.37
N VAL A 60 4.62 -1.06 10.34
CA VAL A 60 4.24 -1.94 11.44
C VAL A 60 5.45 -2.49 12.17
N CYS A 61 6.40 -3.01 11.43
CA CYS A 61 7.60 -3.64 12.01
C CYS A 61 8.79 -3.58 11.06
N VAL A 62 9.95 -3.87 11.62
CA VAL A 62 11.21 -4.02 10.89
C VAL A 62 11.70 -5.44 11.12
N GLY A 63 12.07 -6.12 10.05
CA GLY A 63 12.77 -7.40 10.10
C GLY A 63 14.22 -7.22 9.70
N THR A 64 15.12 -7.93 10.35
CA THR A 64 16.56 -7.88 10.03
C THR A 64 17.02 -9.26 9.56
N GLN A 65 17.68 -9.29 8.42
CA GLN A 65 18.32 -10.49 7.89
C GLN A 65 19.68 -10.13 7.29
N ASP A 66 20.72 -10.85 7.67
CA ASP A 66 22.10 -10.64 7.18
C ASP A 66 22.55 -9.16 7.30
N ASP A 67 22.33 -8.55 8.47
CA ASP A 67 22.61 -7.14 8.77
C ASP A 67 21.87 -6.13 7.87
N THR A 68 20.82 -6.56 7.17
CA THR A 68 19.97 -5.70 6.36
C THR A 68 18.58 -5.61 6.99
N ASP A 69 18.10 -4.38 7.16
CA ASP A 69 16.78 -4.10 7.69
C ASP A 69 15.74 -4.00 6.56
N PHE A 70 14.65 -4.71 6.76
CA PHE A 70 13.48 -4.69 5.88
C PHE A 70 12.30 -4.11 6.65
N VAL A 71 11.67 -3.08 6.11
CA VAL A 71 10.48 -2.47 6.71
C VAL A 71 9.21 -3.11 6.16
N PHE A 72 8.21 -3.32 7.02
CA PHE A 72 6.92 -3.89 6.64
C PHE A 72 5.79 -2.96 7.04
N SER A 73 4.82 -2.82 6.17
CA SER A 73 3.71 -1.87 6.31
C SER A 73 2.36 -2.52 6.05
N ILE A 74 1.31 -1.87 6.55
CA ILE A 74 -0.09 -2.15 6.22
C ILE A 74 -0.70 -0.97 5.49
N SER A 75 -1.68 -1.25 4.64
CA SER A 75 -2.40 -0.25 3.83
C SER A 75 -3.73 0.20 4.45
N GLU A 76 -4.24 -0.54 5.42
CA GLU A 76 -5.55 -0.29 6.03
C GLU A 76 -5.44 -0.19 7.55
N SER A 77 -6.35 0.56 8.16
CA SER A 77 -6.47 0.62 9.61
C SER A 77 -7.03 -0.67 10.17
N ILE A 78 -6.47 -1.15 11.28
CA ILE A 78 -6.92 -2.33 11.98
C ILE A 78 -7.26 -1.94 13.41
N THR A 79 -8.52 -2.10 13.80
CA THR A 79 -9.00 -1.80 15.16
C THR A 79 -9.30 -3.09 15.90
N THR A 80 -8.83 -3.18 17.13
CA THR A 80 -9.11 -4.30 18.03
C THR A 80 -9.58 -3.81 19.39
N THR A 81 -10.24 -4.69 20.14
CA THR A 81 -10.66 -4.40 21.51
C THR A 81 -9.50 -4.55 22.49
N VAL A 82 -9.50 -3.73 23.52
CA VAL A 82 -8.55 -3.84 24.63
C VAL A 82 -9.19 -4.63 25.77
N ASN A 83 -8.58 -5.74 26.15
CA ASN A 83 -9.01 -6.58 27.26
C ASN A 83 -7.89 -6.65 28.31
N ASN A 84 -8.18 -6.25 29.54
CA ASN A 84 -7.19 -6.25 30.63
C ASN A 84 -5.87 -5.53 30.28
N GLY A 85 -5.94 -4.41 29.57
CA GLY A 85 -4.76 -3.67 29.14
C GLY A 85 -3.98 -4.30 28.00
N LEU A 86 -4.53 -5.32 27.33
CA LEU A 86 -3.92 -5.98 26.17
C LEU A 86 -4.81 -5.85 24.94
N ALA A 87 -4.23 -5.43 23.83
CA ALA A 87 -4.84 -5.41 22.51
C ALA A 87 -4.21 -6.49 21.63
N GLN A 88 -5.01 -7.45 21.16
CA GLN A 88 -4.54 -8.51 20.26
C GLN A 88 -4.72 -8.08 18.82
N PHE A 89 -3.64 -8.01 18.06
CA PHE A 89 -3.63 -7.79 16.62
C PHE A 89 -3.32 -9.08 15.88
N GLY A 90 -4.29 -9.54 15.12
CA GLY A 90 -4.23 -10.81 14.42
C GLY A 90 -4.40 -12.03 15.33
N THR A 91 -4.84 -13.12 14.75
CA THR A 91 -4.96 -14.43 15.40
C THR A 91 -4.30 -15.49 14.52
N THR A 92 -4.23 -16.73 15.01
CA THR A 92 -3.70 -17.84 14.20
C THR A 92 -4.58 -18.10 12.97
N GLN A 93 -5.89 -17.91 13.10
CA GLN A 93 -6.86 -18.11 12.00
C GLN A 93 -6.99 -16.90 11.09
N GLN A 94 -6.76 -15.70 11.63
CA GLN A 94 -6.86 -14.43 10.90
C GLN A 94 -5.64 -13.55 11.23
N PRO A 95 -4.45 -13.90 10.72
CA PRO A 95 -3.27 -13.09 10.93
C PRO A 95 -3.37 -11.77 10.16
N ILE A 96 -2.56 -10.80 10.57
CA ILE A 96 -2.40 -9.55 9.81
C ILE A 96 -1.41 -9.79 8.70
N ASN A 97 -1.81 -9.48 7.46
CA ASN A 97 -0.91 -9.50 6.31
C ASN A 97 -0.19 -8.17 6.18
N ILE A 98 1.12 -8.22 6.17
CA ILE A 98 2.02 -7.10 6.01
C ILE A 98 2.83 -7.24 4.72
N LEU A 99 3.18 -6.10 4.12
CA LEU A 99 3.95 -6.01 2.89
C LEU A 99 5.27 -5.31 3.17
N GLU A 100 6.34 -5.85 2.60
CA GLU A 100 7.63 -5.17 2.61
C GLU A 100 7.52 -3.85 1.83
N GLY A 101 8.10 -2.80 2.39
CA GLY A 101 8.15 -1.47 1.80
C GLY A 101 7.37 -0.44 2.60
N GLN A 102 7.36 0.78 2.07
CA GLN A 102 6.60 1.89 2.61
C GLN A 102 5.28 2.05 1.88
N TYR A 103 4.24 2.30 2.64
CA TYR A 103 2.94 2.65 2.10
C TYR A 103 2.90 4.16 1.82
N LEU A 104 2.72 4.53 0.56
CA LEU A 104 2.65 5.93 0.15
C LEU A 104 1.31 6.25 -0.51
N THR A 105 0.92 7.50 -0.43
CA THR A 105 -0.30 8.02 -1.02
C THR A 105 0.03 9.18 -1.93
N SER A 106 -0.42 9.09 -3.19
CA SER A 106 -0.37 10.19 -4.16
C SER A 106 -1.79 10.67 -4.45
N GLN A 107 -1.96 11.98 -4.54
CA GLN A 107 -3.25 12.60 -4.82
C GLN A 107 -3.18 13.39 -6.12
N PHE A 108 -4.16 13.17 -6.97
CA PHE A 108 -4.31 13.86 -8.24
C PHE A 108 -5.69 14.54 -8.32
N THR A 109 -5.75 15.65 -9.01
CA THR A 109 -6.99 16.37 -9.27
C THR A 109 -7.46 16.10 -10.69
N VAL A 110 -8.71 15.69 -10.83
CA VAL A 110 -9.35 15.49 -12.14
C VAL A 110 -9.96 16.81 -12.60
N ASP A 111 -9.59 17.28 -13.77
CA ASP A 111 -10.01 18.57 -14.33
C ASP A 111 -11.10 18.47 -15.42
N GLY A 112 -11.56 17.26 -15.72
CA GLY A 112 -12.61 17.02 -16.72
C GLY A 112 -12.11 16.95 -18.16
N SER A 113 -10.81 17.02 -18.43
CA SER A 113 -10.26 16.78 -19.77
C SER A 113 -10.46 15.31 -20.19
N LEU A 114 -10.61 15.06 -21.51
CA LEU A 114 -10.98 13.76 -22.03
C LEU A 114 -9.89 12.69 -21.92
N GLU A 115 -8.62 13.09 -21.83
CA GLU A 115 -7.49 12.16 -21.75
C GLU A 115 -6.55 12.54 -20.60
N GLN A 116 -6.95 12.19 -19.39
CA GLN A 116 -6.10 12.40 -18.23
C GLN A 116 -5.24 11.17 -17.96
N ARG A 117 -3.94 11.39 -17.78
CA ARG A 117 -2.99 10.38 -17.34
C ARG A 117 -2.39 10.80 -16.01
N PHE A 118 -2.45 9.91 -15.06
CA PHE A 118 -1.84 10.09 -13.74
C PHE A 118 -0.62 9.20 -13.63
N ILE A 119 0.53 9.81 -13.42
CA ILE A 119 1.81 9.10 -13.37
C ILE A 119 2.25 9.03 -11.91
N LEU A 120 2.48 7.81 -11.43
CA LEU A 120 3.13 7.58 -10.17
C LEU A 120 4.64 7.68 -10.40
N ASP A 121 5.25 8.72 -9.83
CA ASP A 121 6.66 9.05 -10.05
C ASP A 121 7.58 8.16 -9.20
N ASN A 122 7.40 6.86 -9.30
CA ASN A 122 8.27 5.87 -8.68
C ASN A 122 8.28 4.57 -9.48
N SER A 123 9.47 4.18 -9.94
CA SER A 123 9.66 2.98 -10.74
C SER A 123 9.67 1.68 -9.92
N ASN A 124 9.66 1.77 -8.59
CA ASN A 124 9.80 0.64 -7.68
C ASN A 124 8.49 0.21 -7.00
N ILE A 125 7.37 0.54 -7.64
CA ILE A 125 6.05 0.22 -7.12
C ILE A 125 5.73 -1.25 -7.36
N ASP A 126 5.21 -1.92 -6.33
CA ASP A 126 4.46 -3.16 -6.52
C ASP A 126 3.07 -2.80 -7.03
N THR A 127 2.87 -2.93 -8.34
CA THR A 127 1.60 -2.56 -8.98
C THR A 127 0.43 -3.43 -8.53
N SER A 128 0.68 -4.61 -7.98
CA SER A 128 -0.37 -5.47 -7.42
C SER A 128 -0.96 -4.92 -6.11
N SER A 129 -0.24 -4.01 -5.45
CA SER A 129 -0.67 -3.38 -4.19
C SER A 129 -1.35 -2.02 -4.37
N ILE A 130 -1.47 -1.53 -5.60
CA ILE A 130 -2.10 -0.23 -5.88
C ILE A 130 -3.60 -0.30 -5.61
N VAL A 131 -4.08 0.65 -4.82
CA VAL A 131 -5.50 0.87 -4.57
C VAL A 131 -5.86 2.30 -4.97
N VAL A 132 -6.91 2.45 -5.76
CA VAL A 132 -7.36 3.75 -6.28
C VAL A 132 -8.70 4.12 -5.66
N TYR A 133 -8.77 5.31 -5.10
CA TYR A 133 -10.01 5.91 -4.61
C TYR A 133 -10.34 7.17 -5.38
N VAL A 134 -11.60 7.36 -5.72
CA VAL A 134 -12.10 8.60 -6.33
C VAL A 134 -13.12 9.22 -5.40
N ARG A 135 -12.97 10.49 -5.10
CA ARG A 135 -13.89 11.24 -4.27
C ARG A 135 -14.29 12.56 -4.92
N GLY A 136 -15.48 13.02 -4.65
CA GLY A 136 -15.92 14.37 -4.98
C GLY A 136 -15.19 15.41 -4.11
N ALA A 137 -15.15 16.66 -4.58
CA ALA A 137 -14.50 17.74 -3.83
C ALA A 137 -15.15 18.00 -2.45
N ALA A 138 -16.41 17.63 -2.27
CA ALA A 138 -17.17 17.78 -1.03
C ALA A 138 -17.16 16.55 -0.12
N ASP A 139 -16.53 15.45 -0.55
CA ASP A 139 -16.52 14.21 0.23
C ASP A 139 -15.42 14.25 1.30
N PRO A 140 -15.75 14.16 2.59
CA PRO A 140 -14.75 14.22 3.66
C PRO A 140 -13.96 12.92 3.82
N GLY A 141 -14.37 11.82 3.19
CA GLY A 141 -13.79 10.50 3.31
C GLY A 141 -12.91 10.10 2.12
N LEU A 142 -12.50 8.81 2.09
CA LEU A 142 -11.69 8.24 1.01
C LEU A 142 -12.43 8.11 -0.33
N GLY A 143 -13.77 8.27 -0.33
CA GLY A 143 -14.59 8.10 -1.52
C GLY A 143 -14.71 6.64 -1.98
N LYS A 144 -15.07 6.46 -3.24
CA LYS A 144 -15.32 5.14 -3.82
C LYS A 144 -14.02 4.48 -4.28
N GLN A 145 -13.79 3.25 -3.85
CA GLN A 145 -12.67 2.44 -4.32
C GLN A 145 -12.93 1.90 -5.73
N TYR A 146 -11.90 1.92 -6.56
CA TYR A 146 -11.91 1.37 -7.91
C TYR A 146 -10.86 0.28 -8.03
N LYS A 147 -11.21 -0.76 -8.77
CA LYS A 147 -10.28 -1.84 -9.11
C LYS A 147 -9.29 -1.34 -10.15
N VAL A 148 -8.01 -1.59 -9.91
CA VAL A 148 -6.97 -1.35 -10.90
C VAL A 148 -7.05 -2.46 -11.95
N ILE A 149 -7.18 -2.09 -13.21
CA ILE A 149 -7.17 -3.00 -14.34
C ILE A 149 -5.81 -2.88 -15.00
N TYR A 150 -5.08 -3.99 -15.04
CA TYR A 150 -3.83 -4.08 -15.78
C TYR A 150 -4.15 -4.44 -17.23
N ASN A 151 -3.73 -3.58 -18.15
CA ASN A 151 -3.85 -3.89 -19.56
C ASN A 151 -2.74 -4.88 -19.91
N THR A 152 -3.06 -6.16 -19.94
CA THR A 152 -2.20 -7.20 -20.51
C THR A 152 -2.43 -7.23 -22.02
N LEU A 153 -1.68 -6.41 -22.73
CA LEU A 153 -1.56 -6.57 -24.18
C LEU A 153 -0.66 -7.75 -24.50
#